data_60af74e796061964e9851974654d59fd
#
_entry.id   60af74e796061964e9851974654d59fd
#
_cell.length_a   1.000
_cell.length_b   1.000
_cell.length_c   1.000
_cell.angle_alpha   90.00
_cell.angle_beta   90.00
_cell.angle_gamma   90.00
#
_symmetry.space_group_name_H-M   'P 1'
#
loop_
_entity.id
_entity.type
_entity.pdbx_description
1 polymer ?
#
loop_
_entity_poly.entity_id
_entity_poly.type
_entity_poly.pdbx_seq_one_letter_code
_entity_poly.pdbx_strand_id
1 'polypeptide(L)'
;MVQAISACPTTIAEMLESADKIARDEMRIDELIDGLIDPNAAEEAAAQEDDEAHDEADTDEDADDAESDEEAEDEDEEDEGAKAERAAAQSLLQLKNDALARFEGIRELQQKMMAALEARGSSDINYLALQQAISDQLLNIRFTAKTIERLCDSVRQMVDQVRGHERHILQLCVDRAGMPRQHFIKIFPGHETDSAWLEAELAGNKPYVEGLSRVAPSILEEQQKLLELQDRLGITLKDLKDINRQMSTGEAKMRRAKREMTEANLRLVISIAKKYTNRGLQFLDLIQEGNIGLMKAVDKFEYRRGYKFSTYATWWIRQAITRSIADQARTI
;
A
#
# COMPACT_ATOMS: atom_id res chain seq x y z
N MET A 1 5.85 -0.95 3.95
CA MET A 1 4.90 0.13 3.66
C MET A 1 3.94 0.34 4.83
N VAL A 2 3.15 -0.64 5.24
CA VAL A 2 2.21 -0.52 6.38
C VAL A 2 2.89 0.03 7.63
N GLN A 3 4.07 -0.49 8.01
CA GLN A 3 4.86 0.02 9.14
C GLN A 3 5.24 1.51 9.00
N ALA A 4 5.57 1.97 7.80
CA ALA A 4 5.89 3.39 7.59
C ALA A 4 4.63 4.27 7.66
N ILE A 5 3.51 3.79 7.10
CA ILE A 5 2.22 4.48 7.14
C ILE A 5 1.69 4.58 8.58
N SER A 6 1.84 3.51 9.39
CA SER A 6 1.41 3.48 10.79
C SER A 6 2.20 4.44 11.70
N ALA A 7 3.33 4.95 11.24
CA ALA A 7 4.09 5.96 11.97
C ALA A 7 3.47 7.37 11.88
N CYS A 8 2.52 7.60 10.97
CA CYS A 8 1.86 8.89 10.81
C CYS A 8 0.48 8.90 11.50
N PRO A 9 0.23 9.76 12.51
CA PRO A 9 -1.05 9.80 13.22
C PRO A 9 -2.26 10.09 12.32
N THR A 10 -2.08 10.91 11.29
CA THR A 10 -3.16 11.26 10.35
C THR A 10 -3.60 10.06 9.51
N THR A 11 -2.68 9.20 9.09
CA THR A 11 -3.03 7.98 8.35
C THR A 11 -3.75 6.96 9.22
N ILE A 12 -3.40 6.87 10.51
CA ILE A 12 -4.15 6.05 11.49
C ILE A 12 -5.58 6.59 11.62
N ALA A 13 -5.75 7.92 11.73
CA ALA A 13 -7.06 8.55 11.78
C ALA A 13 -7.89 8.26 10.52
N GLU A 14 -7.30 8.33 9.32
CA GLU A 14 -7.97 7.99 8.05
C GLU A 14 -8.41 6.52 8.00
N MET A 15 -7.60 5.59 8.54
CA MET A 15 -7.96 4.17 8.64
C MET A 15 -9.15 3.97 9.59
N LEU A 16 -9.15 4.63 10.75
CA LEU A 16 -10.24 4.56 11.72
C LEU A 16 -11.52 5.21 11.19
N GLU A 17 -11.42 6.32 10.44
CA GLU A 17 -12.57 6.91 9.75
C GLU A 17 -13.17 5.95 8.71
N SER A 18 -12.31 5.20 7.99
CA SER A 18 -12.78 4.18 7.05
C SER A 18 -13.47 3.01 7.79
N ALA A 19 -12.96 2.62 8.98
CA ALA A 19 -13.62 1.63 9.84
C ALA A 19 -14.97 2.13 10.36
N ASP A 20 -15.10 3.41 10.71
CA ASP A 20 -16.37 4.03 11.11
C ASP A 20 -17.40 4.03 9.96
N LYS A 21 -16.97 4.25 8.72
CA LYS A 21 -17.82 4.13 7.52
C LYS A 21 -18.33 2.70 7.34
N ILE A 22 -17.46 1.71 7.59
CA ILE A 22 -17.87 0.28 7.55
C ILE A 22 -18.86 -0.04 8.66
N ALA A 23 -18.66 0.51 9.87
CA ALA A 23 -19.60 0.32 10.98
C ALA A 23 -21.00 0.89 10.71
N ARG A 24 -21.07 1.99 9.91
CA ARG A 24 -22.32 2.62 9.47
C ARG A 24 -22.89 2.04 8.18
N ASP A 25 -22.29 0.98 7.64
CA ASP A 25 -22.64 0.39 6.33
C ASP A 25 -22.54 1.35 5.13
N GLU A 26 -21.75 2.41 5.26
CA GLU A 26 -21.45 3.36 4.17
C GLU A 26 -20.34 2.86 3.23
N MET A 27 -19.55 1.86 3.69
CA MET A 27 -18.44 1.26 2.96
C MET A 27 -18.39 -0.25 3.23
N ARG A 28 -18.06 -1.04 2.22
CA ARG A 28 -17.90 -2.49 2.36
C ARG A 28 -16.53 -2.83 2.96
N ILE A 29 -16.50 -3.92 3.77
CA ILE A 29 -15.25 -4.36 4.41
C ILE A 29 -14.17 -4.79 3.40
N ASP A 30 -14.57 -5.42 2.30
CA ASP A 30 -13.69 -5.87 1.23
C ASP A 30 -13.02 -4.72 0.43
N GLU A 31 -13.50 -3.49 0.59
CA GLU A 31 -12.82 -2.30 0.06
C GLU A 31 -11.63 -1.85 0.91
N LEU A 32 -11.67 -2.12 2.23
CA LEU A 32 -10.64 -1.71 3.18
C LEU A 32 -9.60 -2.81 3.39
N ILE A 33 -10.06 -4.04 3.65
CA ILE A 33 -9.21 -5.18 4.00
C ILE A 33 -9.53 -6.41 3.16
N ASP A 34 -8.48 -7.19 2.82
CA ASP A 34 -8.60 -8.49 2.16
C ASP A 34 -8.76 -9.64 3.16
N GLY A 35 -8.46 -9.42 4.44
CA GLY A 35 -8.57 -10.42 5.51
C GLY A 35 -7.78 -10.04 6.75
N LEU A 36 -7.87 -10.91 7.75
CA LEU A 36 -7.09 -10.81 8.98
C LEU A 36 -6.00 -11.89 8.97
N ILE A 37 -4.84 -11.57 9.52
CA ILE A 37 -3.75 -12.53 9.72
C ILE A 37 -3.96 -13.15 11.09
N ASP A 38 -4.13 -14.47 11.14
CA ASP A 38 -4.06 -15.23 12.36
C ASP A 38 -2.59 -15.60 12.60
N PRO A 39 -1.96 -15.11 13.68
CA PRO A 39 -0.58 -15.47 14.01
C PRO A 39 -0.40 -16.97 14.29
N ASN A 40 -1.46 -17.68 14.70
CA ASN A 40 -1.39 -19.12 15.00
C ASN A 40 -1.57 -19.98 13.75
N ALA A 41 -2.24 -19.50 12.70
CA ALA A 41 -2.43 -20.24 11.45
C ALA A 41 -1.09 -20.52 10.71
N ALA A 42 -0.04 -19.75 10.97
CA ALA A 42 1.29 -19.99 10.41
C ALA A 42 2.01 -21.17 11.08
N GLU A 43 1.75 -21.43 12.36
CA GLU A 43 2.30 -22.58 13.08
C GLU A 43 1.53 -23.87 12.77
N GLU A 44 0.21 -23.79 12.55
CA GLU A 44 -0.62 -24.91 12.14
C GLU A 44 -0.34 -25.37 10.69
N ALA A 45 -0.05 -24.42 9.77
CA ALA A 45 0.34 -24.75 8.40
C ALA A 45 1.73 -25.40 8.33
N ALA A 46 2.67 -24.96 9.17
CA ALA A 46 4.00 -25.57 9.26
C ALA A 46 3.97 -26.99 9.87
N ALA A 47 3.00 -27.28 10.73
CA ALA A 47 2.83 -28.61 11.32
C ALA A 47 2.16 -29.62 10.35
N GLN A 48 1.42 -29.14 9.33
CA GLN A 48 0.80 -29.98 8.32
C GLN A 48 1.72 -30.30 7.13
N GLU A 49 2.75 -29.46 6.86
CA GLU A 49 3.71 -29.72 5.78
C GLU A 49 4.68 -30.88 6.07
N ASP A 50 4.86 -31.27 7.34
CA ASP A 50 5.73 -32.41 7.72
C ASP A 50 5.05 -33.78 7.55
N ASP A 51 3.72 -33.84 7.37
CA ASP A 51 2.96 -35.09 7.25
C ASP A 51 2.62 -35.45 5.79
N GLU A 52 2.65 -34.48 4.84
CA GLU A 52 2.32 -34.71 3.42
C GLU A 52 3.54 -34.89 2.48
N ALA A 53 4.77 -34.86 3.02
CA ALA A 53 5.99 -34.98 2.21
C ALA A 53 6.32 -36.42 1.74
N HIS A 54 5.41 -37.39 1.84
CA HIS A 54 5.73 -38.79 1.55
C HIS A 54 4.80 -39.50 0.54
N ASP A 55 4.05 -38.77 -0.28
CA ASP A 55 3.40 -39.45 -1.42
C ASP A 55 3.10 -38.45 -2.54
N GLU A 56 3.92 -38.45 -3.56
CA GLU A 56 3.57 -38.14 -4.96
C GLU A 56 4.82 -38.14 -5.85
N ALA A 57 5.25 -39.33 -6.17
CA ALA A 57 6.04 -39.54 -7.36
C ALA A 57 5.07 -39.96 -8.52
N ASP A 58 5.25 -39.26 -9.64
CA ASP A 58 4.94 -39.70 -10.98
C ASP A 58 3.50 -40.16 -11.31
N THR A 59 2.78 -39.31 -12.03
CA THR A 59 1.94 -39.77 -13.17
C THR A 59 1.69 -38.61 -14.14
N ASP A 60 2.48 -38.58 -15.21
CA ASP A 60 2.07 -38.05 -16.50
C ASP A 60 0.99 -38.98 -17.05
N GLU A 61 -0.23 -38.50 -17.23
CA GLU A 61 -1.18 -39.11 -18.16
C GLU A 61 -2.04 -38.03 -18.83
N ASP A 62 -1.92 -38.03 -20.15
CA ASP A 62 -2.81 -37.44 -21.14
C ASP A 62 -4.26 -37.81 -20.86
N ALA A 63 -5.15 -36.81 -20.77
CA ALA A 63 -6.58 -37.06 -20.90
C ALA A 63 -7.12 -36.18 -22.02
N ASP A 64 -7.33 -36.87 -23.11
CA ASP A 64 -8.04 -36.53 -24.32
C ASP A 64 -9.56 -36.46 -24.06
N ASP A 65 -10.19 -35.62 -24.84
CA ASP A 65 -11.59 -35.42 -25.13
C ASP A 65 -12.59 -36.53 -24.70
N ALA A 66 -13.66 -36.11 -24.01
CA ALA A 66 -14.97 -36.77 -24.13
C ALA A 66 -16.08 -35.74 -23.86
N GLU A 67 -16.72 -35.28 -24.95
CA GLU A 67 -18.09 -34.81 -24.93
C GLU A 67 -19.03 -35.96 -24.57
N SER A 68 -19.89 -35.80 -23.56
CA SER A 68 -21.19 -36.47 -23.54
C SER A 68 -22.16 -35.86 -22.55
N ASP A 69 -23.30 -35.43 -23.08
CA ASP A 69 -24.67 -35.44 -22.57
C ASP A 69 -24.97 -34.62 -21.32
N GLU A 70 -25.43 -33.40 -21.59
CA GLU A 70 -26.36 -32.64 -20.77
C GLU A 70 -27.78 -33.25 -20.90
N GLU A 71 -28.37 -33.63 -19.78
CA GLU A 71 -29.80 -33.45 -19.44
C GLU A 71 -30.08 -34.13 -18.10
N ALA A 72 -30.40 -33.28 -17.09
CA ALA A 72 -31.00 -33.59 -15.79
C ALA A 72 -30.11 -33.44 -14.56
N GLU A 73 -29.86 -32.17 -14.15
CA GLU A 73 -29.41 -31.78 -12.77
C GLU A 73 -29.63 -30.28 -12.45
N ASP A 74 -30.72 -29.66 -12.99
CA ASP A 74 -30.94 -28.20 -12.79
C ASP A 74 -31.57 -27.82 -11.43
N GLU A 75 -32.05 -28.74 -10.61
CA GLU A 75 -32.68 -28.41 -9.30
C GLU A 75 -31.71 -28.45 -8.12
N ASP A 76 -30.60 -29.20 -8.19
CA ASP A 76 -29.61 -29.29 -7.11
C ASP A 76 -28.55 -28.18 -7.15
N GLU A 77 -28.23 -27.61 -8.33
CA GLU A 77 -27.26 -26.52 -8.47
C GLU A 77 -27.73 -25.18 -7.92
N GLU A 78 -29.07 -24.89 -7.95
CA GLU A 78 -29.62 -23.64 -7.36
C GLU A 78 -29.52 -23.65 -5.81
N ASP A 79 -29.63 -24.80 -5.15
CA ASP A 79 -29.54 -24.89 -3.69
C ASP A 79 -28.07 -24.88 -3.20
N GLU A 80 -27.13 -25.43 -3.96
CA GLU A 80 -25.69 -25.32 -3.67
C GLU A 80 -25.17 -23.88 -3.87
N GLY A 81 -25.60 -23.18 -4.91
CA GLY A 81 -25.31 -21.78 -5.15
C GLY A 81 -25.81 -20.89 -4.02
N ALA A 82 -27.05 -21.10 -3.57
CA ALA A 82 -27.64 -20.34 -2.46
C ALA A 82 -26.96 -20.63 -1.11
N LYS A 83 -26.49 -21.86 -0.89
CA LYS A 83 -25.70 -22.23 0.30
C LYS A 83 -24.32 -21.59 0.28
N ALA A 84 -23.65 -21.58 -0.88
CA ALA A 84 -22.34 -20.93 -1.06
C ALA A 84 -22.43 -19.42 -0.85
N GLU A 85 -23.46 -18.73 -1.37
CA GLU A 85 -23.68 -17.30 -1.13
C GLU A 85 -23.95 -16.98 0.35
N ARG A 86 -24.75 -17.79 1.04
CA ARG A 86 -25.01 -17.63 2.47
C ARG A 86 -23.76 -17.84 3.31
N ALA A 87 -22.95 -18.83 2.98
CA ALA A 87 -21.67 -19.11 3.65
C ALA A 87 -20.67 -17.93 3.42
N ALA A 88 -20.60 -17.42 2.20
CA ALA A 88 -19.76 -16.25 1.87
C ALA A 88 -20.24 -14.99 2.60
N ALA A 89 -21.55 -14.76 2.68
CA ALA A 89 -22.12 -13.63 3.41
C ALA A 89 -21.85 -13.74 4.92
N GLN A 90 -21.96 -14.93 5.51
CA GLN A 90 -21.63 -15.17 6.92
C GLN A 90 -20.13 -14.94 7.19
N SER A 91 -19.27 -15.43 6.32
CA SER A 91 -17.81 -15.22 6.43
C SER A 91 -17.45 -13.73 6.35
N LEU A 92 -18.07 -12.95 5.44
CA LEU A 92 -17.89 -11.51 5.35
C LEU A 92 -18.39 -10.77 6.59
N LEU A 93 -19.52 -11.20 7.17
CA LEU A 93 -20.05 -10.62 8.39
C LEU A 93 -19.13 -10.90 9.58
N GLN A 94 -18.61 -12.11 9.70
CA GLN A 94 -17.65 -12.47 10.73
C GLN A 94 -16.37 -11.66 10.58
N LEU A 95 -15.81 -11.58 9.36
CA LEU A 95 -14.65 -10.75 9.06
C LEU A 95 -14.88 -9.27 9.43
N LYS A 96 -16.08 -8.73 9.14
CA LYS A 96 -16.46 -7.37 9.51
C LYS A 96 -16.42 -7.17 11.03
N ASN A 97 -17.02 -8.08 11.80
CA ASN A 97 -17.07 -7.97 13.26
C ASN A 97 -15.68 -8.08 13.89
N ASP A 98 -14.87 -9.03 13.44
CA ASP A 98 -13.50 -9.23 13.93
C ASP A 98 -12.59 -8.05 13.58
N ALA A 99 -12.75 -7.50 12.38
CA ALA A 99 -12.00 -6.32 11.95
C ALA A 99 -12.40 -5.08 12.79
N LEU A 100 -13.70 -4.84 13.00
CA LEU A 100 -14.17 -3.72 13.80
C LEU A 100 -13.68 -3.82 15.26
N ALA A 101 -13.65 -5.01 15.85
CA ALA A 101 -13.11 -5.23 17.19
C ALA A 101 -11.60 -4.87 17.25
N ARG A 102 -10.81 -5.23 16.22
CA ARG A 102 -9.39 -4.85 16.14
C ARG A 102 -9.22 -3.34 15.95
N PHE A 103 -10.04 -2.69 15.12
CA PHE A 103 -9.98 -1.24 14.93
C PHE A 103 -10.35 -0.48 16.20
N GLU A 104 -11.27 -1.01 17.03
CA GLU A 104 -11.58 -0.41 18.35
C GLU A 104 -10.36 -0.48 19.28
N GLY A 105 -9.66 -1.61 19.33
CA GLY A 105 -8.40 -1.71 20.08
C GLY A 105 -7.32 -0.73 19.60
N ILE A 106 -7.21 -0.51 18.27
CA ILE A 106 -6.31 0.49 17.69
C ILE A 106 -6.74 1.91 18.08
N ARG A 107 -8.03 2.19 18.12
CA ARG A 107 -8.59 3.48 18.55
C ARG A 107 -8.22 3.83 19.99
N GLU A 108 -8.32 2.86 20.89
CA GLU A 108 -7.90 3.06 22.28
C GLU A 108 -6.40 3.37 22.40
N LEU A 109 -5.56 2.66 21.62
CA LEU A 109 -4.13 2.91 21.59
C LEU A 109 -3.82 4.29 20.98
N GLN A 110 -4.53 4.70 19.94
CA GLN A 110 -4.40 6.02 19.34
C GLN A 110 -4.74 7.14 20.32
N GLN A 111 -5.85 7.01 21.07
CA GLN A 111 -6.22 8.01 22.09
C GLN A 111 -5.12 8.15 23.16
N LYS A 112 -4.57 7.04 23.64
CA LYS A 112 -3.43 7.04 24.58
C LYS A 112 -2.19 7.67 23.98
N MET A 113 -1.91 7.38 22.71
CA MET A 113 -0.79 7.94 21.96
C MET A 113 -0.92 9.47 21.78
N MET A 114 -2.12 9.95 21.43
CA MET A 114 -2.37 11.40 21.30
C MET A 114 -2.24 12.13 22.64
N ALA A 115 -2.75 11.57 23.73
CA ALA A 115 -2.57 12.12 25.06
C ALA A 115 -1.08 12.14 25.50
N ALA A 116 -0.29 11.13 25.13
CA ALA A 116 1.16 11.12 25.38
C ALA A 116 1.88 12.19 24.54
N LEU A 117 1.46 12.39 23.28
CA LEU A 117 2.00 13.40 22.38
C LEU A 117 1.78 14.82 22.94
N GLU A 118 0.57 15.13 23.40
CA GLU A 118 0.23 16.43 23.99
C GLU A 118 0.97 16.70 25.29
N ALA A 119 1.19 15.65 26.11
CA ALA A 119 1.85 15.81 27.41
C ALA A 119 3.37 15.94 27.32
N ARG A 120 4.03 15.24 26.39
CA ARG A 120 5.51 15.07 26.41
C ARG A 120 6.17 15.16 25.03
N GLY A 121 5.39 15.32 23.96
CA GLY A 121 5.89 15.42 22.59
C GLY A 121 6.22 14.09 21.94
N SER A 122 6.62 14.13 20.66
CA SER A 122 6.84 12.97 19.80
C SER A 122 8.08 12.11 20.13
N SER A 123 8.98 12.63 20.97
CA SER A 123 10.23 11.92 21.36
C SER A 123 10.09 11.10 22.65
N ASP A 124 8.91 11.08 23.30
CA ASP A 124 8.69 10.32 24.53
C ASP A 124 8.70 8.82 24.28
N ILE A 125 9.33 8.06 25.17
CA ILE A 125 9.43 6.60 25.10
C ILE A 125 8.04 5.95 25.10
N ASN A 126 7.09 6.51 25.86
CA ASN A 126 5.73 5.99 25.90
C ASN A 126 5.00 6.22 24.56
N TYR A 127 5.20 7.39 23.92
CA TYR A 127 4.67 7.66 22.59
C TYR A 127 5.17 6.66 21.56
N LEU A 128 6.49 6.42 21.53
CA LEU A 128 7.12 5.47 20.61
C LEU A 128 6.65 4.02 20.87
N ALA A 129 6.49 3.63 22.13
CA ALA A 129 5.99 2.30 22.47
C ALA A 129 4.53 2.10 22.02
N LEU A 130 3.65 3.11 22.18
CA LEU A 130 2.27 3.07 21.71
C LEU A 130 2.20 3.06 20.18
N GLN A 131 3.04 3.84 19.51
CA GLN A 131 3.17 3.83 18.05
C GLN A 131 3.58 2.45 17.53
N GLN A 132 4.55 1.79 18.19
CA GLN A 132 4.95 0.44 17.82
C GLN A 132 3.81 -0.57 18.05
N ALA A 133 3.09 -0.48 19.17
CA ALA A 133 1.95 -1.35 19.45
C ALA A 133 0.83 -1.19 18.39
N ILE A 134 0.55 0.02 17.93
CA ILE A 134 -0.39 0.28 16.83
C ILE A 134 0.13 -0.35 15.53
N SER A 135 1.42 -0.17 15.24
CA SER A 135 2.06 -0.75 14.05
C SER A 135 1.93 -2.28 14.04
N ASP A 136 2.19 -2.93 15.17
CA ASP A 136 2.11 -4.38 15.29
C ASP A 136 0.66 -4.88 15.10
N GLN A 137 -0.34 -4.17 15.62
CA GLN A 137 -1.73 -4.49 15.38
C GLN A 137 -2.14 -4.30 13.90
N LEU A 138 -1.69 -3.21 13.27
CA LEU A 138 -1.96 -2.95 11.85
C LEU A 138 -1.29 -3.96 10.90
N LEU A 139 -0.13 -4.52 11.29
CA LEU A 139 0.53 -5.57 10.52
C LEU A 139 -0.27 -6.88 10.50
N ASN A 140 -1.14 -7.12 11.48
CA ASN A 140 -2.06 -8.26 11.52
C ASN A 140 -3.33 -8.05 10.69
N ILE A 141 -3.53 -6.86 10.13
CA ILE A 141 -4.63 -6.54 9.22
C ILE A 141 -4.09 -6.51 7.80
N ARG A 142 -4.76 -7.23 6.90
CA ARG A 142 -4.40 -7.27 5.49
C ARG A 142 -5.21 -6.23 4.74
N PHE A 143 -4.63 -5.08 4.54
CA PHE A 143 -5.25 -4.00 3.78
C PHE A 143 -5.25 -4.30 2.27
N THR A 144 -6.30 -3.86 1.57
CA THR A 144 -6.34 -3.91 0.11
C THR A 144 -5.23 -3.05 -0.50
N ALA A 145 -4.74 -3.44 -1.67
CA ALA A 145 -3.72 -2.67 -2.38
C ALA A 145 -4.18 -1.22 -2.62
N LYS A 146 -5.46 -1.02 -2.94
CA LYS A 146 -6.08 0.29 -3.15
C LYS A 146 -6.05 1.17 -1.89
N THR A 147 -6.32 0.58 -0.74
CA THR A 147 -6.23 1.30 0.55
C THR A 147 -4.81 1.73 0.86
N ILE A 148 -3.84 0.81 0.69
CA ILE A 148 -2.42 1.13 0.91
C ILE A 148 -1.97 2.26 -0.02
N GLU A 149 -2.34 2.22 -1.31
CA GLU A 149 -2.01 3.26 -2.29
C GLU A 149 -2.60 4.61 -1.89
N ARG A 150 -3.89 4.66 -1.52
CA ARG A 150 -4.55 5.88 -1.03
C ARG A 150 -3.84 6.49 0.17
N LEU A 151 -3.48 5.68 1.17
CA LEU A 151 -2.76 6.15 2.35
C LEU A 151 -1.33 6.64 2.02
N CYS A 152 -0.65 5.96 1.09
CA CYS A 152 0.64 6.41 0.58
C CYS A 152 0.53 7.76 -0.13
N ASP A 153 -0.52 7.95 -0.93
CA ASP A 153 -0.75 9.21 -1.64
C ASP A 153 -1.10 10.35 -0.68
N SER A 154 -1.86 10.08 0.39
CA SER A 154 -2.12 11.06 1.46
C SER A 154 -0.80 11.54 2.08
N VAL A 155 0.11 10.63 2.46
CA VAL A 155 1.44 11.00 2.97
C VAL A 155 2.26 11.81 1.95
N ARG A 156 2.24 11.42 0.68
CA ARG A 156 2.95 12.16 -0.38
C ARG A 156 2.42 13.58 -0.53
N GLN A 157 1.11 13.74 -0.54
CA GLN A 157 0.48 15.06 -0.64
C GLN A 157 0.90 15.97 0.53
N MET A 158 0.94 15.45 1.75
CA MET A 158 1.42 16.20 2.92
C MET A 158 2.89 16.63 2.75
N VAL A 159 3.77 15.72 2.32
CA VAL A 159 5.18 16.04 2.05
C VAL A 159 5.33 17.05 0.91
N ASP A 160 4.52 16.97 -0.12
CA ASP A 160 4.57 17.90 -1.25
C ASP A 160 4.10 19.30 -0.87
N GLN A 161 3.13 19.43 0.05
CA GLN A 161 2.74 20.70 0.66
C GLN A 161 3.93 21.31 1.42
N VAL A 162 4.56 20.54 2.32
CA VAL A 162 5.76 20.98 3.05
C VAL A 162 6.86 21.46 2.09
N ARG A 163 7.19 20.64 1.09
CA ARG A 163 8.20 20.98 0.08
C ARG A 163 7.80 22.20 -0.77
N GLY A 164 6.51 22.46 -0.94
CA GLY A 164 5.99 23.64 -1.60
C GLY A 164 6.39 24.90 -0.84
N HIS A 165 6.10 24.95 0.46
CA HIS A 165 6.46 26.05 1.35
C HIS A 165 7.98 26.22 1.47
N GLU A 166 8.73 25.14 1.64
CA GLU A 166 10.21 25.18 1.67
C GLU A 166 10.81 25.76 0.39
N ARG A 167 10.29 25.36 -0.79
CA ARG A 167 10.72 25.91 -2.08
C ARG A 167 10.39 27.39 -2.20
N HIS A 168 9.24 27.81 -1.70
CA HIS A 168 8.87 29.24 -1.69
C HIS A 168 9.81 30.06 -0.80
N ILE A 169 10.13 29.58 0.42
CA ILE A 169 11.12 30.22 1.28
C ILE A 169 12.49 30.28 0.59
N LEU A 170 12.93 29.21 -0.06
CA LEU A 170 14.17 29.20 -0.83
C LEU A 170 14.16 30.29 -1.92
N GLN A 171 13.07 30.42 -2.68
CA GLN A 171 12.96 31.45 -3.72
C GLN A 171 13.00 32.86 -3.13
N LEU A 172 12.34 33.08 -2.00
CA LEU A 172 12.39 34.38 -1.29
C LEU A 172 13.81 34.71 -0.86
N CYS A 173 14.52 33.76 -0.26
CA CYS A 173 15.87 33.96 0.25
C CYS A 173 16.93 34.07 -0.86
N VAL A 174 16.87 33.20 -1.87
CA VAL A 174 17.92 33.13 -2.92
C VAL A 174 17.64 34.11 -4.04
N ASP A 175 16.43 34.05 -4.63
CA ASP A 175 16.13 34.79 -5.86
C ASP A 175 15.79 36.27 -5.56
N ARG A 176 15.09 36.57 -4.44
CA ARG A 176 14.69 37.92 -4.10
C ARG A 176 15.67 38.63 -3.17
N ALA A 177 16.17 37.93 -2.14
CA ALA A 177 17.09 38.57 -1.18
C ALA A 177 18.56 38.48 -1.64
N GLY A 178 18.90 37.62 -2.62
CA GLY A 178 20.27 37.45 -3.11
C GLY A 178 21.17 36.60 -2.20
N MET A 179 20.61 35.78 -1.31
CA MET A 179 21.37 34.91 -0.44
C MET A 179 22.00 33.76 -1.28
N PRO A 180 23.29 33.41 -1.05
CA PRO A 180 23.91 32.29 -1.73
C PRO A 180 23.18 30.97 -1.43
N ARG A 181 22.75 30.25 -2.46
CA ARG A 181 22.00 28.98 -2.34
C ARG A 181 22.71 27.95 -1.46
N GLN A 182 24.05 27.86 -1.58
CA GLN A 182 24.84 26.93 -0.76
C GLN A 182 24.80 27.29 0.74
N HIS A 183 24.67 28.57 1.05
CA HIS A 183 24.51 29.04 2.44
C HIS A 183 23.13 28.66 2.97
N PHE A 184 22.07 28.96 2.22
CA PHE A 184 20.70 28.57 2.57
C PHE A 184 20.56 27.08 2.88
N ILE A 185 21.08 26.22 2.01
CA ILE A 185 21.03 24.74 2.16
C ILE A 185 21.73 24.27 3.46
N LYS A 186 22.67 25.05 3.99
CA LYS A 186 23.39 24.68 5.23
C LYS A 186 22.65 25.15 6.49
N ILE A 187 21.95 26.28 6.44
CA ILE A 187 21.36 26.90 7.62
C ILE A 187 19.88 26.60 7.81
N PHE A 188 19.12 26.40 6.72
CA PHE A 188 17.67 26.23 6.79
C PHE A 188 17.22 24.84 7.25
N PRO A 189 17.84 23.71 6.83
CA PRO A 189 17.40 22.38 7.26
C PRO A 189 17.47 22.22 8.78
N GLY A 190 16.35 21.82 9.38
CA GLY A 190 16.20 21.68 10.83
C GLY A 190 15.68 22.92 11.53
N HIS A 191 15.54 24.06 10.82
CA HIS A 191 14.98 25.31 11.31
C HIS A 191 13.74 25.75 10.51
N GLU A 192 13.06 24.80 9.89
CA GLU A 192 11.92 25.06 8.99
C GLU A 192 10.76 25.77 9.74
N THR A 193 10.59 25.46 11.02
CA THR A 193 9.54 26.03 11.90
C THR A 193 10.05 27.01 12.93
N ASP A 194 11.37 27.26 12.96
CA ASP A 194 12.01 28.18 13.92
C ASP A 194 12.38 29.50 13.23
N SER A 195 11.97 30.62 13.78
CA SER A 195 12.33 31.96 13.27
C SER A 195 13.73 32.40 13.68
N ALA A 196 14.34 31.75 14.66
CA ALA A 196 15.63 32.19 15.24
C ALA A 196 16.77 32.25 14.20
N TRP A 197 16.77 31.35 13.20
CA TRP A 197 17.76 31.40 12.11
C TRP A 197 17.63 32.66 11.26
N LEU A 198 16.39 33.13 11.02
CA LEU A 198 16.13 34.35 10.24
C LEU A 198 16.61 35.60 11.01
N GLU A 199 16.35 35.65 12.30
CA GLU A 199 16.82 36.75 13.18
C GLU A 199 18.35 36.78 13.23
N ALA A 200 19.00 35.60 13.35
CA ALA A 200 20.45 35.50 13.34
C ALA A 200 21.06 35.96 12.00
N GLU A 201 20.42 35.66 10.87
CA GLU A 201 20.85 36.11 9.55
C GLU A 201 20.63 37.60 9.34
N LEU A 202 19.55 38.18 9.87
CA LEU A 202 19.25 39.62 9.82
C LEU A 202 20.22 40.44 10.71
N ALA A 203 20.68 39.86 11.81
CA ALA A 203 21.68 40.50 12.67
C ALA A 203 23.09 40.49 12.10
N GLY A 204 23.34 39.72 11.08
CA GLY A 204 24.64 39.58 10.40
C GLY A 204 24.95 40.82 9.53
N ASN A 205 26.25 41.09 9.29
CA ASN A 205 26.68 42.16 8.37
C ASN A 205 27.00 41.56 6.99
N LYS A 206 26.00 41.03 6.29
CA LYS A 206 26.14 40.34 4.99
C LYS A 206 25.46 41.15 3.88
N PRO A 207 25.93 41.10 2.63
CA PRO A 207 25.43 41.99 1.56
C PRO A 207 23.97 41.75 1.18
N TYR A 208 23.37 40.61 1.56
CA TYR A 208 21.98 40.26 1.27
C TYR A 208 21.00 40.62 2.40
N VAL A 209 21.49 41.14 3.54
CA VAL A 209 20.63 41.44 4.71
C VAL A 209 19.54 42.45 4.39
N GLU A 210 19.84 43.47 3.59
CA GLU A 210 18.85 44.48 3.19
C GLU A 210 17.74 43.86 2.31
N GLY A 211 18.12 42.98 1.38
CA GLY A 211 17.18 42.17 0.58
C GLY A 211 16.33 41.22 1.43
N LEU A 212 17.00 40.57 2.40
CA LEU A 212 16.35 39.62 3.31
C LEU A 212 15.35 40.31 4.23
N SER A 213 15.66 41.53 4.75
CA SER A 213 14.74 42.27 5.59
C SER A 213 13.43 42.67 4.89
N ARG A 214 13.50 42.92 3.56
CA ARG A 214 12.31 43.22 2.74
C ARG A 214 11.38 42.03 2.57
N VAL A 215 11.93 40.81 2.49
CA VAL A 215 11.16 39.58 2.28
C VAL A 215 10.89 38.81 3.59
N ALA A 216 11.46 39.26 4.72
CA ALA A 216 11.30 38.61 6.02
C ALA A 216 9.83 38.37 6.42
N PRO A 217 8.89 39.33 6.25
CA PRO A 217 7.49 39.10 6.59
C PRO A 217 6.88 37.90 5.79
N SER A 218 7.22 37.81 4.50
CA SER A 218 6.73 36.71 3.65
C SER A 218 7.35 35.35 4.04
N ILE A 219 8.60 35.37 4.51
CA ILE A 219 9.26 34.14 5.01
C ILE A 219 8.58 33.67 6.29
N LEU A 220 8.30 34.58 7.23
CA LEU A 220 7.62 34.26 8.48
C LEU A 220 6.19 33.76 8.24
N GLU A 221 5.47 34.28 7.26
CA GLU A 221 4.16 33.80 6.87
C GLU A 221 4.23 32.33 6.37
N GLU A 222 5.23 32.01 5.54
CA GLU A 222 5.42 30.62 5.06
C GLU A 222 5.86 29.69 6.19
N GLN A 223 6.70 30.15 7.11
CA GLN A 223 7.07 29.38 8.31
C GLN A 223 5.86 29.12 9.23
N GLN A 224 4.99 30.12 9.39
CA GLN A 224 3.75 29.94 10.14
C GLN A 224 2.86 28.86 9.53
N LYS A 225 2.74 28.82 8.19
CA LYS A 225 2.01 27.74 7.49
C LYS A 225 2.64 26.37 7.72
N LEU A 226 3.98 26.29 7.75
CA LEU A 226 4.69 25.05 8.08
C LEU A 226 4.44 24.61 9.53
N LEU A 227 4.39 25.55 10.47
CA LEU A 227 4.07 25.28 11.88
C LEU A 227 2.64 24.75 12.01
N GLU A 228 1.66 25.42 11.39
CA GLU A 228 0.26 24.97 11.35
C GLU A 228 0.10 23.56 10.74
N LEU A 229 0.88 23.26 9.69
CA LEU A 229 0.93 21.92 9.11
C LEU A 229 1.49 20.90 10.12
N GLN A 230 2.57 21.23 10.80
CA GLN A 230 3.19 20.37 11.81
C GLN A 230 2.23 20.07 12.96
N ASP A 231 1.54 21.10 13.48
CA ASP A 231 0.57 20.97 14.56
C ASP A 231 -0.62 20.09 14.14
N ARG A 232 -1.12 20.29 12.92
CA ARG A 232 -2.20 19.45 12.36
C ARG A 232 -1.79 17.99 12.18
N LEU A 233 -0.52 17.74 11.83
CA LEU A 233 0.00 16.39 11.61
C LEU A 233 0.36 15.67 12.92
N GLY A 234 0.65 16.43 13.99
CA GLY A 234 1.09 15.88 15.27
C GLY A 234 2.48 15.24 15.25
N ILE A 235 3.28 15.48 14.20
CA ILE A 235 4.65 14.96 14.05
C ILE A 235 5.56 16.05 13.48
N THR A 236 6.86 15.92 13.70
CA THR A 236 7.82 16.88 13.15
C THR A 236 7.90 16.75 11.63
N LEU A 237 8.20 17.85 10.94
CA LEU A 237 8.40 17.82 9.48
C LEU A 237 9.53 16.89 9.06
N LYS A 238 10.52 16.72 9.92
CA LYS A 238 11.61 15.75 9.73
C LYS A 238 11.08 14.31 9.73
N ASP A 239 10.30 13.95 10.76
CA ASP A 239 9.72 12.61 10.87
C ASP A 239 8.81 12.29 9.67
N LEU A 240 8.00 13.26 9.22
CA LEU A 240 7.17 13.12 8.03
C LEU A 240 8.02 12.82 6.77
N LYS A 241 9.14 13.52 6.58
CA LYS A 241 10.06 13.28 5.46
C LYS A 241 10.71 11.90 5.56
N ASP A 242 11.06 11.46 6.77
CA ASP A 242 11.65 10.14 7.02
C ASP A 242 10.64 9.02 6.78
N ILE A 243 9.38 9.18 7.20
CA ILE A 243 8.27 8.27 6.87
C ILE A 243 8.12 8.13 5.36
N ASN A 244 8.06 9.23 4.63
CA ASN A 244 7.96 9.21 3.16
C ASN A 244 9.16 8.51 2.50
N ARG A 245 10.36 8.69 3.03
CA ARG A 245 11.57 8.01 2.55
C ARG A 245 11.50 6.50 2.78
N GLN A 246 11.06 6.06 3.95
CA GLN A 246 10.87 4.64 4.27
C GLN A 246 9.79 4.02 3.38
N MET A 247 8.67 4.71 3.18
CA MET A 247 7.58 4.31 2.30
C MET A 247 8.06 4.15 0.86
N SER A 248 8.78 5.13 0.30
CA SER A 248 9.35 5.07 -1.05
C SER A 248 10.35 3.92 -1.22
N THR A 249 11.14 3.64 -0.17
CA THR A 249 12.04 2.48 -0.15
C THR A 249 11.26 1.16 -0.17
N GLY A 250 10.18 1.08 0.60
CA GLY A 250 9.27 -0.07 0.60
C GLY A 250 8.63 -0.32 -0.75
N GLU A 251 8.17 0.73 -1.44
CA GLU A 251 7.62 0.64 -2.79
C GLU A 251 8.66 0.18 -3.83
N ALA A 252 9.89 0.69 -3.73
CA ALA A 252 10.96 0.26 -4.62
C ALA A 252 11.28 -1.23 -4.44
N LYS A 253 11.30 -1.73 -3.19
CA LYS A 253 11.47 -3.15 -2.89
C LYS A 253 10.31 -4.00 -3.45
N MET A 254 9.07 -3.55 -3.28
CA MET A 254 7.88 -4.23 -3.80
C MET A 254 7.92 -4.33 -5.33
N ARG A 255 8.19 -3.21 -6.02
CA ARG A 255 8.30 -3.18 -7.50
C ARG A 255 9.41 -4.08 -8.01
N ARG A 256 10.54 -4.14 -7.29
CA ARG A 256 11.65 -5.03 -7.63
C ARG A 256 11.26 -6.49 -7.48
N ALA A 257 10.65 -6.87 -6.36
CA ALA A 257 10.20 -8.25 -6.11
C ALA A 257 9.16 -8.71 -7.16
N LYS A 258 8.18 -7.86 -7.49
CA LYS A 258 7.19 -8.14 -8.55
C LYS A 258 7.86 -8.36 -9.92
N ARG A 259 8.86 -7.55 -10.25
CA ARG A 259 9.63 -7.71 -11.49
C ARG A 259 10.40 -9.04 -11.51
N GLU A 260 11.16 -9.34 -10.45
CA GLU A 260 11.92 -10.58 -10.32
C GLU A 260 11.00 -11.81 -10.43
N MET A 261 9.82 -11.75 -9.78
CA MET A 261 8.84 -12.84 -9.86
C MET A 261 8.25 -12.99 -11.27
N THR A 262 7.97 -11.90 -11.97
CA THR A 262 7.50 -11.92 -13.37
C THR A 262 8.57 -12.50 -14.28
N GLU A 263 9.81 -12.00 -14.21
CA GLU A 263 10.92 -12.46 -15.05
C GLU A 263 11.22 -13.96 -14.88
N ALA A 264 11.16 -14.47 -13.65
CA ALA A 264 11.38 -15.89 -13.35
C ALA A 264 10.32 -16.80 -13.99
N ASN A 265 9.09 -16.28 -14.24
CA ASN A 265 7.96 -17.06 -14.75
C ASN A 265 7.61 -16.82 -16.24
N LEU A 266 8.44 -16.06 -16.98
CA LEU A 266 8.20 -15.84 -18.42
C LEU A 266 8.17 -17.14 -19.24
N ARG A 267 8.94 -18.15 -18.83
CA ARG A 267 8.95 -19.47 -19.50
C ARG A 267 7.60 -20.19 -19.36
N LEU A 268 6.89 -20.00 -18.26
CA LEU A 268 5.56 -20.56 -18.06
C LEU A 268 4.58 -19.97 -19.10
N VAL A 269 4.64 -18.67 -19.34
CA VAL A 269 3.80 -18.00 -20.36
C VAL A 269 4.04 -18.61 -21.74
N ILE A 270 5.31 -18.81 -22.13
CA ILE A 270 5.67 -19.38 -23.43
C ILE A 270 5.11 -20.81 -23.57
N SER A 271 5.20 -21.62 -22.52
CA SER A 271 4.71 -23.01 -22.53
C SER A 271 3.19 -23.07 -22.71
N ILE A 272 2.46 -22.14 -22.09
CA ILE A 272 1.00 -22.04 -22.22
C ILE A 272 0.62 -21.48 -23.59
N ALA A 273 1.26 -20.38 -24.04
CA ALA A 273 0.95 -19.74 -25.32
C ALA A 273 1.12 -20.69 -26.52
N LYS A 274 2.07 -21.64 -26.46
CA LYS A 274 2.24 -22.68 -27.48
C LYS A 274 0.99 -23.52 -27.74
N LYS A 275 0.14 -23.73 -26.72
CA LYS A 275 -1.10 -24.52 -26.85
C LYS A 275 -2.22 -23.75 -27.57
N TYR A 276 -2.07 -22.45 -27.78
CA TYR A 276 -3.05 -21.56 -28.40
C TYR A 276 -2.65 -21.04 -29.78
N THR A 277 -1.56 -21.56 -30.36
CA THR A 277 -1.14 -21.23 -31.72
C THR A 277 -2.20 -21.65 -32.75
N ASN A 278 -2.24 -20.93 -33.88
CA ASN A 278 -3.19 -21.16 -34.99
C ASN A 278 -4.68 -20.89 -34.66
N ARG A 279 -4.94 -20.03 -33.66
CA ARG A 279 -6.29 -19.62 -33.24
C ARG A 279 -6.62 -18.16 -33.55
N GLY A 280 -5.98 -17.55 -34.56
CA GLY A 280 -6.27 -16.19 -35.02
C GLY A 280 -5.24 -15.14 -34.61
N LEU A 281 -4.48 -15.35 -33.52
CA LEU A 281 -3.40 -14.48 -33.07
C LEU A 281 -2.02 -15.02 -33.46
N GLN A 282 -1.08 -14.11 -33.73
CA GLN A 282 0.32 -14.51 -33.90
C GLN A 282 0.94 -14.93 -32.55
N PHE A 283 1.90 -15.84 -32.61
CA PHE A 283 2.52 -16.41 -31.41
C PHE A 283 3.12 -15.35 -30.46
N LEU A 284 3.73 -14.31 -31.01
CA LEU A 284 4.27 -13.21 -30.21
C LEU A 284 3.18 -12.42 -29.48
N ASP A 285 2.02 -12.25 -30.10
CA ASP A 285 0.88 -11.54 -29.49
C ASP A 285 0.27 -12.40 -28.35
N LEU A 286 0.18 -13.72 -28.55
CA LEU A 286 -0.22 -14.64 -27.49
C LEU A 286 0.71 -14.57 -26.27
N ILE A 287 2.03 -14.45 -26.48
CA ILE A 287 3.01 -14.26 -25.41
C ILE A 287 2.77 -12.91 -24.70
N GLN A 288 2.52 -11.82 -25.42
CA GLN A 288 2.28 -10.51 -24.83
C GLN A 288 1.01 -10.51 -23.96
N GLU A 289 -0.09 -11.07 -24.48
CA GLU A 289 -1.33 -11.21 -23.70
C GLU A 289 -1.13 -12.12 -22.48
N GLY A 290 -0.40 -13.22 -22.65
CA GLY A 290 -0.02 -14.09 -21.55
C GLY A 290 0.83 -13.40 -20.48
N ASN A 291 1.76 -12.52 -20.89
CA ASN A 291 2.56 -11.70 -19.95
C ASN A 291 1.69 -10.72 -19.18
N ILE A 292 0.66 -10.13 -19.80
CA ILE A 292 -0.32 -9.28 -19.11
C ILE A 292 -1.06 -10.10 -18.05
N GLY A 293 -1.47 -11.32 -18.39
CA GLY A 293 -2.08 -12.27 -17.46
C GLY A 293 -1.14 -12.61 -16.28
N LEU A 294 0.14 -12.91 -16.58
CA LEU A 294 1.16 -13.19 -15.56
C LEU A 294 1.36 -11.98 -14.61
N MET A 295 1.46 -10.76 -15.14
CA MET A 295 1.61 -9.55 -14.30
C MET A 295 0.41 -9.38 -13.35
N LYS A 296 -0.83 -9.61 -13.83
CA LYS A 296 -2.03 -9.61 -12.98
C LYS A 296 -1.99 -10.70 -11.91
N ALA A 297 -1.47 -11.88 -12.25
CA ALA A 297 -1.28 -12.96 -11.28
C ALA A 297 -0.28 -12.58 -10.20
N VAL A 298 0.88 -11.99 -10.56
CA VAL A 298 1.88 -11.51 -9.60
C VAL A 298 1.32 -10.44 -8.67
N ASP A 299 0.50 -9.53 -9.19
CA ASP A 299 -0.12 -8.47 -8.39
C ASP A 299 -1.12 -8.98 -7.35
N LYS A 300 -1.83 -10.07 -7.66
CA LYS A 300 -2.90 -10.63 -6.83
C LYS A 300 -2.49 -11.89 -6.06
N PHE A 301 -1.27 -12.40 -6.27
CA PHE A 301 -0.82 -13.63 -5.63
C PHE A 301 -0.63 -13.48 -4.14
N GLU A 302 -1.15 -14.43 -3.40
CA GLU A 302 -1.08 -14.51 -1.96
C GLU A 302 -0.40 -15.81 -1.53
N TYR A 303 0.90 -15.75 -1.26
CA TYR A 303 1.71 -16.92 -0.89
C TYR A 303 1.22 -17.62 0.40
N ARG A 304 0.58 -16.87 1.31
CA ARG A 304 0.07 -17.40 2.59
C ARG A 304 -1.10 -18.37 2.45
N ARG A 305 -1.73 -18.45 1.27
CA ARG A 305 -2.79 -19.42 0.98
C ARG A 305 -2.24 -20.82 0.67
N GLY A 306 -0.90 -21.03 0.69
CA GLY A 306 -0.27 -22.33 0.49
C GLY A 306 -0.25 -22.85 -0.95
N TYR A 307 -0.89 -22.18 -1.91
CA TYR A 307 -0.91 -22.64 -3.31
C TYR A 307 0.40 -22.30 -4.03
N LYS A 308 0.86 -23.23 -4.88
CA LYS A 308 2.00 -22.95 -5.77
C LYS A 308 1.64 -21.81 -6.73
N PHE A 309 2.56 -20.85 -6.88
CA PHE A 309 2.35 -19.71 -7.78
C PHE A 309 2.02 -20.14 -9.22
N SER A 310 2.67 -21.17 -9.75
CA SER A 310 2.45 -21.65 -11.10
C SER A 310 1.00 -22.08 -11.36
N THR A 311 0.35 -22.73 -10.39
CA THR A 311 -1.06 -23.13 -10.48
C THR A 311 -1.96 -21.91 -10.60
N TYR A 312 -1.78 -20.91 -9.72
CA TYR A 312 -2.55 -19.67 -9.75
C TYR A 312 -2.30 -18.85 -11.03
N ALA A 313 -1.04 -18.70 -11.43
CA ALA A 313 -0.66 -17.94 -12.62
C ALA A 313 -1.17 -18.55 -13.91
N THR A 314 -1.23 -19.89 -14.00
CA THR A 314 -1.73 -20.58 -15.19
C THR A 314 -3.16 -20.18 -15.53
N TRP A 315 -4.03 -20.03 -14.54
CA TRP A 315 -5.41 -19.56 -14.76
C TRP A 315 -5.45 -18.16 -15.35
N TRP A 316 -4.70 -17.20 -14.78
CA TRP A 316 -4.66 -15.83 -15.27
C TRP A 316 -4.06 -15.70 -16.66
N ILE A 317 -3.03 -16.47 -16.97
CA ILE A 317 -2.39 -16.51 -18.28
C ILE A 317 -3.37 -17.06 -19.33
N ARG A 318 -4.03 -18.18 -19.03
CA ARG A 318 -5.05 -18.78 -19.92
C ARG A 318 -6.19 -17.80 -20.17
N GLN A 319 -6.73 -17.20 -19.13
CA GLN A 319 -7.82 -16.23 -19.19
C GLN A 319 -7.47 -15.02 -20.09
N ALA A 320 -6.26 -14.47 -19.95
CA ALA A 320 -5.82 -13.34 -20.76
C ALA A 320 -5.70 -13.73 -22.25
N ILE A 321 -5.08 -14.86 -22.55
CA ILE A 321 -4.90 -15.34 -23.92
C ILE A 321 -6.27 -15.66 -24.56
N THR A 322 -7.14 -16.40 -23.89
CA THR A 322 -8.46 -16.80 -24.41
C THR A 322 -9.34 -15.57 -24.67
N ARG A 323 -9.33 -14.60 -23.73
CA ARG A 323 -10.07 -13.36 -23.91
C ARG A 323 -9.58 -12.55 -25.12
N SER A 324 -8.27 -12.43 -25.30
CA SER A 324 -7.70 -11.71 -26.44
C SER A 324 -8.03 -12.37 -27.78
N ILE A 325 -8.03 -13.72 -27.85
CA ILE A 325 -8.47 -14.47 -29.04
C ILE A 325 -9.95 -14.18 -29.32
N ALA A 326 -10.82 -14.20 -28.30
CA ALA A 326 -12.26 -13.94 -28.47
C ALA A 326 -12.55 -12.49 -28.90
N ASP A 327 -11.82 -11.53 -28.36
CA ASP A 327 -11.97 -10.11 -28.70
C ASP A 327 -11.55 -9.83 -30.15
N GLN A 328 -10.51 -10.50 -30.67
CA GLN A 328 -10.11 -10.40 -32.08
C GLN A 328 -11.06 -11.15 -33.03
N ALA A 329 -11.63 -12.28 -32.63
CA ALA A 329 -12.62 -13.00 -33.46
C ALA A 329 -13.90 -12.18 -33.72
N ARG A 330 -14.19 -11.17 -32.87
CA ARG A 330 -15.33 -10.25 -33.07
C ARG A 330 -15.03 -9.09 -34.01
N THR A 331 -13.78 -8.87 -34.37
CA THR A 331 -13.34 -7.72 -35.19
C THR A 331 -13.17 -8.11 -36.68
N ILE A 332 -13.36 -9.38 -37.03
CA ILE A 332 -13.44 -9.91 -38.38
C ILE A 332 -14.89 -10.31 -38.64
#